data_82423e022991b46c52949be58630db3d
#
_entry.id   82423e022991b46c52949be58630db3d
#
_cell.length_a   1.000
_cell.length_b   1.000
_cell.length_c   1.000
_cell.angle_alpha   90.00
_cell.angle_beta   90.00
_cell.angle_gamma   90.00
#
_symmetry.space_group_name_H-M   'P 1'
#
loop_
_entity.id
_entity.type
_entity.pdbx_description
1 polymer ?
#
loop_
_entity_poly.entity_id
_entity_poly.type
_entity_poly.pdbx_seq_one_letter_code
_entity_poly.pdbx_strand_id
1 'polypeptide(L)'
;MDAQHAAEAVLLELPDGGDGDAERVEHEEEARRLGFDKVIMLAGGIGYAKASQALKDTPETGDQVVLLGGENYRIGMGGAAVSSADTGEFESGIELNAIQRSNPEMQKRAANAIRGMVESEENPIVSIHDHGAGGHLNCLSELVEETGGHINLDKLPVGDPTLSAKELIGNESQERMGLVIGRKDIETLKRVAQRERSPMYSVGEVTGDHRFCFESATTGEKPM
;
A
#
# COMPACT_ATOMS: atom_id res chain seq x y z
N MET A 1 17.95 -18.11 30.99
CA MET A 1 18.31 -16.93 30.17
C MET A 1 17.01 -16.26 29.78
N ASP A 2 16.79 -15.11 30.44
CA ASP A 2 15.47 -14.47 30.51
C ASP A 2 15.08 -13.82 29.22
N ALA A 3 13.97 -14.27 28.65
CA ALA A 3 13.28 -13.60 27.52
C ALA A 3 12.33 -12.52 28.11
N GLN A 4 12.89 -11.45 28.65
CA GLN A 4 12.15 -10.24 28.94
C GLN A 4 12.36 -9.23 27.79
N HIS A 5 11.55 -9.34 26.78
CA HIS A 5 11.30 -8.22 25.87
C HIS A 5 9.85 -7.84 26.05
N ALA A 6 9.65 -6.79 26.84
CA ALA A 6 8.35 -6.19 27.02
C ALA A 6 7.87 -5.62 25.68
N ALA A 7 6.73 -6.11 25.22
CA ALA A 7 6.00 -5.44 24.16
C ALA A 7 5.38 -4.18 24.74
N GLU A 8 5.76 -3.02 24.24
CA GLU A 8 5.12 -1.75 24.57
C GLU A 8 3.79 -1.71 23.79
N ALA A 9 2.68 -1.87 24.51
CA ALA A 9 1.36 -1.75 23.94
C ALA A 9 1.03 -0.26 23.78
N VAL A 10 0.92 0.21 22.55
CA VAL A 10 0.36 1.54 22.27
C VAL A 10 -1.17 1.40 22.35
N LEU A 11 -1.73 1.86 23.46
CA LEU A 11 -3.18 1.96 23.64
C LEU A 11 -3.65 3.23 22.93
N LEU A 12 -4.29 3.10 21.80
CA LEU A 12 -5.07 4.19 21.21
C LEU A 12 -6.46 4.14 21.83
N GLU A 13 -6.77 5.09 22.70
CA GLU A 13 -8.13 5.30 23.17
C GLU A 13 -8.99 5.77 21.99
N LEU A 14 -9.93 4.93 21.58
CA LEU A 14 -10.97 5.34 20.66
C LEU A 14 -11.96 6.21 21.44
N PRO A 15 -12.38 7.36 20.91
CA PRO A 15 -13.50 8.08 21.49
C PRO A 15 -14.73 7.17 21.43
N ASP A 16 -15.47 7.10 22.53
CA ASP A 16 -16.73 6.38 22.61
C ASP A 16 -17.58 6.70 21.39
N GLY A 17 -18.02 5.64 20.70
CA GLY A 17 -18.95 5.76 19.58
C GLY A 17 -20.29 6.28 20.06
N GLY A 18 -20.35 7.59 20.24
CA GLY A 18 -21.62 8.28 20.47
C GLY A 18 -22.48 8.14 19.23
N ASP A 19 -23.72 7.70 19.42
CA ASP A 19 -24.78 7.75 18.42
C ASP A 19 -24.72 9.12 17.73
N GLY A 20 -24.64 9.13 16.39
CA GLY A 20 -24.40 10.33 15.60
C GLY A 20 -25.56 11.31 15.58
N ASP A 21 -25.81 11.90 16.69
CA ASP A 21 -26.64 13.09 16.78
C ASP A 21 -25.79 14.29 16.36
N ALA A 22 -26.16 14.91 15.26
CA ALA A 22 -25.53 16.12 14.75
C ALA A 22 -25.44 17.19 15.86
N GLU A 23 -24.23 17.48 16.32
CA GLU A 23 -24.01 18.51 17.33
C GLU A 23 -24.44 19.86 16.74
N ARG A 24 -25.47 20.46 17.32
CA ARG A 24 -25.92 21.79 17.00
C ARG A 24 -24.99 22.81 17.66
N VAL A 25 -24.19 23.46 16.87
CA VAL A 25 -23.44 24.64 17.32
C VAL A 25 -24.32 25.86 17.07
N GLU A 26 -24.96 26.41 18.13
CA GLU A 26 -25.67 27.67 18.08
C GLU A 26 -24.70 28.83 18.30
N HIS A 27 -24.40 29.60 17.26
CA HIS A 27 -23.81 30.93 17.39
C HIS A 27 -24.89 31.99 17.50
N GLU A 28 -24.71 32.96 18.37
CA GLU A 28 -25.73 33.96 18.84
C GLU A 28 -26.30 34.86 17.74
N GLU A 29 -25.82 34.86 16.51
CA GLU A 29 -26.36 35.78 15.46
C GLU A 29 -26.95 35.10 14.21
N GLU A 30 -26.71 33.83 13.98
CA GLU A 30 -27.41 33.02 12.95
C GLU A 30 -27.30 31.54 13.32
N ALA A 31 -28.41 30.88 13.57
CA ALA A 31 -28.44 29.44 13.76
C ALA A 31 -28.03 28.75 12.45
N ARG A 32 -26.74 28.50 12.26
CA ARG A 32 -26.21 27.71 11.16
C ARG A 32 -26.34 26.23 11.53
N ARG A 33 -27.12 25.51 10.77
CA ARG A 33 -27.10 24.04 10.81
C ARG A 33 -25.88 23.59 10.04
N LEU A 34 -24.88 23.08 10.75
CA LEU A 34 -23.73 22.43 10.17
C LEU A 34 -24.02 20.93 10.16
N GLY A 35 -23.95 20.33 8.98
CA GLY A 35 -23.97 18.88 8.79
C GLY A 35 -22.54 18.34 8.66
N PHE A 36 -22.39 17.04 8.79
CA PHE A 36 -21.16 16.36 8.36
C PHE A 36 -21.22 16.16 6.86
N ASP A 37 -20.59 17.04 6.10
CA ASP A 37 -20.52 16.93 4.64
C ASP A 37 -19.53 15.84 4.20
N LYS A 38 -18.59 15.51 5.08
CA LYS A 38 -17.59 14.47 4.86
C LYS A 38 -17.48 13.58 6.09
N VAL A 39 -17.78 12.30 5.91
CA VAL A 39 -17.65 11.31 6.98
C VAL A 39 -16.19 10.90 7.11
N ILE A 40 -15.62 11.13 8.29
CA ILE A 40 -14.28 10.64 8.63
C ILE A 40 -14.43 9.39 9.47
N MET A 41 -13.99 8.25 8.95
CA MET A 41 -13.97 7.00 9.69
C MET A 41 -12.62 6.83 10.37
N LEU A 42 -12.61 6.67 11.68
CA LEU A 42 -11.43 6.33 12.46
C LEU A 42 -11.40 4.82 12.66
N ALA A 43 -10.28 4.21 12.34
CA ALA A 43 -10.04 2.80 12.60
C ALA A 43 -8.83 2.66 13.52
N GLY A 44 -8.90 1.73 14.44
CA GLY A 44 -7.82 1.45 15.36
C GLY A 44 -7.69 -0.05 15.61
N GLY A 45 -6.56 -0.45 16.15
CA GLY A 45 -6.31 -1.84 16.47
C GLY A 45 -5.13 -2.00 17.41
N ILE A 46 -5.04 -3.18 17.99
CA ILE A 46 -3.90 -3.61 18.79
C ILE A 46 -3.35 -4.88 18.18
N GLY A 47 -2.03 -5.02 18.15
CA GLY A 47 -1.35 -6.21 17.65
C GLY A 47 -0.13 -6.55 18.47
N TYR A 48 0.40 -7.75 18.22
CA TYR A 48 1.64 -8.23 18.79
C TYR A 48 2.63 -8.54 17.67
N ALA A 49 3.86 -8.08 17.81
CA ALA A 49 4.94 -8.36 16.89
C ALA A 49 6.28 -8.56 17.62
N LYS A 50 7.25 -9.14 16.93
CA LYS A 50 8.63 -9.22 17.42
C LYS A 50 9.26 -7.83 17.32
N ALA A 51 9.91 -7.35 18.39
CA ALA A 51 10.60 -6.05 18.39
C ALA A 51 11.65 -5.94 17.27
N SER A 52 12.31 -7.05 16.92
CA SER A 52 13.27 -7.12 15.81
C SER A 52 12.67 -6.90 14.42
N GLN A 53 11.34 -6.87 14.30
CA GLN A 53 10.62 -6.65 13.03
C GLN A 53 9.83 -5.33 13.04
N ALA A 54 10.06 -4.48 14.05
CA ALA A 54 9.35 -3.21 14.18
C ALA A 54 9.83 -2.12 13.21
N LEU A 55 11.06 -2.24 12.75
CA LEU A 55 11.68 -1.32 11.78
C LEU A 55 11.96 -2.06 10.47
N LYS A 56 11.90 -1.33 9.37
CA LYS A 56 12.36 -1.83 8.07
C LYS A 56 13.88 -2.02 8.10
N ASP A 57 14.37 -3.07 7.47
CA ASP A 57 15.78 -3.22 7.18
C ASP A 57 16.15 -2.41 5.93
N THR A 58 17.44 -2.12 5.76
CA THR A 58 17.95 -1.43 4.58
C THR A 58 18.15 -2.41 3.43
N PRO A 59 17.51 -2.19 2.26
CA PRO A 59 17.70 -3.03 1.09
C PRO A 59 19.15 -3.03 0.58
N GLU A 60 19.59 -4.14 0.04
CA GLU A 60 20.90 -4.28 -0.58
C GLU A 60 20.80 -4.30 -2.11
N THR A 61 21.85 -3.86 -2.81
CA THR A 61 21.92 -3.90 -4.27
C THR A 61 21.68 -5.31 -4.80
N GLY A 62 20.71 -5.45 -5.68
CA GLY A 62 20.29 -6.73 -6.27
C GLY A 62 19.14 -7.43 -5.56
N ASP A 63 18.68 -6.90 -4.43
CA ASP A 63 17.42 -7.34 -3.82
C ASP A 63 16.25 -7.11 -4.78
N GLN A 64 15.26 -7.98 -4.69
CA GLN A 64 14.13 -7.95 -5.60
C GLN A 64 12.97 -7.14 -5.04
N VAL A 65 12.42 -6.29 -5.89
CA VAL A 65 11.17 -5.56 -5.62
C VAL A 65 10.00 -6.39 -6.13
N VAL A 66 9.10 -6.73 -5.23
CA VAL A 66 8.00 -7.67 -5.49
C VAL A 66 6.66 -7.07 -5.10
N LEU A 67 5.63 -7.38 -5.88
CA LEU A 67 4.24 -7.07 -5.56
C LEU A 67 3.48 -8.35 -5.22
N LEU A 68 2.63 -8.27 -4.21
CA LEU A 68 1.61 -9.26 -3.89
C LEU A 68 0.23 -8.61 -4.03
N GLY A 69 -0.72 -9.30 -4.68
CA GLY A 69 -2.09 -8.82 -4.84
C GLY A 69 -2.56 -8.79 -6.27
N GLY A 70 -3.68 -8.10 -6.52
CA GLY A 70 -4.38 -8.15 -7.79
C GLY A 70 -3.84 -7.20 -8.87
N GLU A 71 -4.42 -7.33 -10.05
CA GLU A 71 -4.11 -6.52 -11.24
C GLU A 71 -4.66 -5.09 -11.13
N ASN A 72 -4.15 -4.21 -11.96
CA ASN A 72 -4.57 -2.80 -12.05
C ASN A 72 -5.76 -2.64 -12.99
N TYR A 73 -6.74 -1.85 -12.54
CA TYR A 73 -7.94 -1.47 -13.28
C TYR A 73 -8.16 0.04 -13.18
N ARG A 74 -9.10 0.59 -13.97
CA ARG A 74 -9.46 2.01 -13.94
C ARG A 74 -10.36 2.34 -12.73
N ILE A 75 -9.84 2.06 -11.54
CA ILE A 75 -10.41 2.37 -10.23
C ILE A 75 -9.26 2.58 -9.25
N GLY A 76 -9.40 3.44 -8.27
CA GLY A 76 -8.31 3.82 -7.37
C GLY A 76 -7.35 4.82 -8.05
N MET A 77 -7.91 5.72 -8.87
CA MET A 77 -7.15 6.69 -9.65
C MET A 77 -7.12 8.03 -8.93
N GLY A 78 -6.01 8.35 -8.29
CA GLY A 78 -5.84 9.62 -7.58
C GLY A 78 -6.70 9.76 -6.33
N GLY A 79 -6.99 8.67 -5.64
CA GLY A 79 -7.85 8.64 -4.46
C GLY A 79 -7.39 9.57 -3.35
N ALA A 80 -6.09 9.66 -3.10
CA ALA A 80 -5.52 10.58 -2.12
C ALA A 80 -5.80 12.05 -2.45
N ALA A 81 -5.66 12.45 -3.72
CA ALA A 81 -5.95 13.81 -4.17
C ALA A 81 -7.43 14.15 -4.01
N VAL A 82 -8.32 13.27 -4.48
CA VAL A 82 -9.78 13.46 -4.37
C VAL A 82 -10.24 13.47 -2.91
N SER A 83 -9.68 12.59 -2.06
CA SER A 83 -10.04 12.56 -0.64
C SER A 83 -9.60 13.80 0.14
N SER A 84 -8.62 14.55 -0.36
CA SER A 84 -8.11 15.77 0.25
C SER A 84 -8.85 17.03 -0.21
N ALA A 85 -9.70 16.93 -1.23
CA ALA A 85 -10.50 18.02 -1.77
C ALA A 85 -11.89 18.10 -1.09
N ASP A 86 -12.55 19.24 -1.26
CA ASP A 86 -13.92 19.41 -0.77
C ASP A 86 -14.91 18.53 -1.57
N THR A 87 -15.94 18.04 -0.90
CA THR A 87 -16.97 17.22 -1.54
C THR A 87 -17.67 17.99 -2.66
N GLY A 88 -17.65 17.41 -3.88
CA GLY A 88 -18.23 18.01 -5.07
C GLY A 88 -17.31 18.99 -5.81
N GLU A 89 -16.02 19.07 -5.44
CA GLU A 89 -15.03 19.87 -6.16
C GLU A 89 -14.68 19.25 -7.53
N PHE A 90 -14.73 17.94 -7.63
CA PHE A 90 -14.48 17.21 -8.88
C PHE A 90 -15.79 16.73 -9.52
N GLU A 91 -15.72 16.48 -10.84
CA GLU A 91 -16.82 15.82 -11.54
C GLU A 91 -17.03 14.39 -10.99
N SER A 92 -18.30 13.96 -10.89
CA SER A 92 -18.68 12.66 -10.32
C SER A 92 -17.93 11.46 -10.93
N GLY A 93 -17.55 11.53 -12.20
CA GLY A 93 -16.77 10.49 -12.87
C GLY A 93 -15.35 10.36 -12.30
N ILE A 94 -14.73 11.47 -11.92
CA ILE A 94 -13.40 11.51 -11.29
C ILE A 94 -13.50 10.97 -9.86
N GLU A 95 -14.50 11.43 -9.10
CA GLU A 95 -14.72 10.99 -7.73
C GLU A 95 -14.98 9.49 -7.62
N LEU A 96 -15.79 8.93 -8.54
CA LEU A 96 -16.05 7.49 -8.58
C LEU A 96 -14.81 6.66 -8.95
N ASN A 97 -13.98 7.15 -9.88
CA ASN A 97 -12.74 6.47 -10.26
C ASN A 97 -11.65 6.56 -9.17
N ALA A 98 -11.74 7.52 -8.28
CA ALA A 98 -10.81 7.70 -7.16
C ALA A 98 -11.03 6.68 -6.03
N ILE A 99 -12.18 6.03 -5.95
CA ILE A 99 -12.48 5.01 -4.96
C ILE A 99 -11.52 3.83 -5.15
N GLN A 100 -10.79 3.46 -4.12
CA GLN A 100 -9.91 2.30 -4.16
C GLN A 100 -10.73 1.02 -4.31
N ARG A 101 -10.25 0.12 -5.18
CA ARG A 101 -10.89 -1.18 -5.36
C ARG A 101 -10.82 -1.99 -4.06
N SER A 102 -11.96 -2.51 -3.63
CA SER A 102 -12.05 -3.45 -2.52
C SER A 102 -12.14 -4.88 -3.06
N ASN A 103 -11.16 -5.70 -2.69
CA ASN A 103 -11.16 -7.14 -2.98
C ASN A 103 -10.71 -7.91 -1.73
N PRO A 104 -11.64 -8.20 -0.80
CA PRO A 104 -11.30 -8.81 0.48
C PRO A 104 -10.72 -10.22 0.36
N GLU A 105 -11.08 -10.98 -0.68
CA GLU A 105 -10.49 -12.29 -0.94
C GLU A 105 -9.01 -12.15 -1.33
N MET A 106 -8.70 -11.25 -2.26
CA MET A 106 -7.32 -11.00 -2.68
C MET A 106 -6.48 -10.45 -1.53
N GLN A 107 -7.03 -9.51 -0.76
CA GLN A 107 -6.38 -8.97 0.44
C GLN A 107 -6.03 -10.08 1.43
N LYS A 108 -6.96 -11.01 1.69
CA LYS A 108 -6.71 -12.14 2.58
C LYS A 108 -5.62 -13.07 2.05
N ARG A 109 -5.58 -13.34 0.75
CA ARG A 109 -4.55 -14.15 0.11
C ARG A 109 -3.17 -13.50 0.25
N ALA A 110 -3.04 -12.21 -0.06
CA ALA A 110 -1.80 -11.45 0.11
C ALA A 110 -1.35 -11.42 1.58
N ALA A 111 -2.28 -11.13 2.50
CA ALA A 111 -1.99 -11.13 3.93
C ALA A 111 -1.51 -12.52 4.43
N ASN A 112 -2.10 -13.61 3.96
CA ASN A 112 -1.66 -14.95 4.32
C ASN A 112 -0.25 -15.26 3.79
N ALA A 113 0.07 -14.82 2.57
CA ALA A 113 1.42 -14.98 2.01
C ALA A 113 2.46 -14.22 2.85
N ILE A 114 2.17 -12.97 3.22
CA ILE A 114 3.03 -12.17 4.09
C ILE A 114 3.20 -12.84 5.45
N ARG A 115 2.11 -13.27 6.09
CA ARG A 115 2.15 -13.98 7.38
C ARG A 115 3.01 -15.24 7.31
N GLY A 116 2.91 -16.00 6.23
CA GLY A 116 3.73 -17.20 6.02
C GLY A 116 5.23 -16.92 5.98
N MET A 117 5.62 -15.69 5.66
CA MET A 117 7.02 -15.24 5.66
C MET A 117 7.42 -14.67 7.04
N VAL A 118 6.64 -13.75 7.59
CA VAL A 118 7.00 -13.02 8.83
C VAL A 118 6.86 -13.85 10.09
N GLU A 119 6.00 -14.88 10.09
CA GLU A 119 5.82 -15.81 11.20
C GLU A 119 6.84 -16.97 11.19
N SER A 120 7.69 -17.06 10.16
CA SER A 120 8.80 -18.02 10.13
C SER A 120 9.87 -17.69 11.17
N GLU A 121 10.80 -18.62 11.42
CA GLU A 121 11.91 -18.40 12.37
C GLU A 121 12.77 -17.20 11.94
N GLU A 122 13.05 -17.12 10.63
CA GLU A 122 13.74 -15.99 10.00
C GLU A 122 12.79 -15.31 9.04
N ASN A 123 12.52 -14.03 9.28
CA ASN A 123 11.73 -13.21 8.34
C ASN A 123 12.65 -12.72 7.21
N PRO A 124 12.44 -13.18 5.97
CA PRO A 124 13.29 -12.78 4.84
C PRO A 124 12.83 -11.49 4.17
N ILE A 125 11.72 -10.88 4.61
CA ILE A 125 11.24 -9.60 4.07
C ILE A 125 12.09 -8.48 4.65
N VAL A 126 12.77 -7.74 3.79
CA VAL A 126 13.64 -6.62 4.14
C VAL A 126 12.80 -5.39 4.47
N SER A 127 11.86 -5.05 3.60
CA SER A 127 10.92 -3.95 3.80
C SER A 127 9.58 -4.27 3.13
N ILE A 128 8.50 -3.64 3.62
CA ILE A 128 7.15 -3.82 3.11
C ILE A 128 6.37 -2.52 3.20
N HIS A 129 5.53 -2.25 2.19
CA HIS A 129 4.68 -1.06 2.14
C HIS A 129 3.35 -1.38 1.43
N ASP A 130 2.27 -0.69 1.83
CA ASP A 130 0.99 -0.79 1.14
C ASP A 130 0.93 0.06 -0.14
N HIS A 131 -0.05 -0.23 -0.99
CA HIS A 131 -0.36 0.55 -2.19
C HIS A 131 -1.52 1.52 -1.95
N GLY A 132 -1.47 2.28 -0.87
CA GLY A 132 -2.41 3.34 -0.60
C GLY A 132 -2.20 4.56 -1.50
N ALA A 133 -2.12 5.74 -0.90
CA ALA A 133 -1.96 7.00 -1.60
C ALA A 133 -0.79 6.98 -2.60
N GLY A 134 -1.04 7.39 -3.86
CA GLY A 134 -0.05 7.43 -4.92
C GLY A 134 0.32 6.09 -5.55
N GLY A 135 -0.33 5.01 -5.15
CA GLY A 135 -0.23 3.70 -5.78
C GLY A 135 1.18 3.14 -5.85
N HIS A 136 1.57 2.62 -7.03
CA HIS A 136 2.91 2.06 -7.24
C HIS A 136 4.03 3.08 -7.06
N LEU A 137 3.79 4.35 -7.44
CA LEU A 137 4.80 5.38 -7.33
C LEU A 137 5.25 5.54 -5.88
N ASN A 138 4.31 5.78 -4.99
CA ASN A 138 4.62 6.02 -3.57
C ASN A 138 5.15 4.75 -2.89
N CYS A 139 4.41 3.65 -3.01
CA CYS A 139 4.79 2.38 -2.40
C CYS A 139 6.22 1.95 -2.78
N LEU A 140 6.53 1.92 -4.08
CA LEU A 140 7.80 1.36 -4.55
C LEU A 140 8.97 2.33 -4.33
N SER A 141 8.74 3.65 -4.38
CA SER A 141 9.80 4.61 -4.04
C SER A 141 10.17 4.58 -2.56
N GLU A 142 9.17 4.47 -1.67
CA GLU A 142 9.43 4.39 -0.23
C GLU A 142 10.13 3.08 0.21
N LEU A 143 9.93 2.00 -0.55
CA LEU A 143 10.62 0.73 -0.29
C LEU A 143 12.13 0.82 -0.52
N VAL A 144 12.58 1.70 -1.42
CA VAL A 144 13.98 1.80 -1.87
C VAL A 144 14.55 3.21 -1.72
N GLU A 145 13.93 4.07 -0.88
CA GLU A 145 14.29 5.48 -0.75
C GLU A 145 15.76 5.73 -0.38
N GLU A 146 16.34 4.84 0.42
CA GLU A 146 17.73 4.95 0.85
C GLU A 146 18.74 4.43 -0.17
N THR A 147 18.30 3.58 -1.11
CA THR A 147 19.20 2.83 -1.98
C THR A 147 18.99 3.07 -3.47
N GLY A 148 17.79 3.43 -3.86
CA GLY A 148 17.38 3.50 -5.25
C GLY A 148 16.88 2.15 -5.80
N GLY A 149 16.10 2.22 -6.87
CA GLY A 149 15.51 1.04 -7.49
C GLY A 149 15.08 1.28 -8.93
N HIS A 150 15.14 0.21 -9.70
CA HIS A 150 14.69 0.16 -11.09
C HIS A 150 13.46 -0.73 -11.22
N ILE A 151 12.36 -0.17 -11.66
CA ILE A 151 11.08 -0.85 -11.83
C ILE A 151 10.76 -1.01 -13.30
N ASN A 152 10.50 -2.24 -13.72
CA ASN A 152 10.07 -2.56 -15.07
C ASN A 152 8.55 -2.44 -15.18
N LEU A 153 8.06 -1.42 -15.88
CA LEU A 153 6.63 -1.17 -16.12
C LEU A 153 5.92 -2.34 -16.79
N ASP A 154 6.62 -3.04 -17.68
CA ASP A 154 6.04 -4.17 -18.44
C ASP A 154 5.75 -5.39 -17.54
N LYS A 155 6.26 -5.37 -16.31
CA LYS A 155 6.01 -6.42 -15.31
C LYS A 155 4.95 -6.04 -14.28
N LEU A 156 4.45 -4.81 -14.29
CA LEU A 156 3.33 -4.45 -13.43
C LEU A 156 2.07 -5.17 -13.89
N PRO A 157 1.26 -5.67 -12.95
CA PRO A 157 0.05 -6.41 -13.30
C PRO A 157 -1.02 -5.51 -13.94
N VAL A 158 -1.44 -5.80 -15.15
CA VAL A 158 -2.42 -5.03 -15.91
C VAL A 158 -3.70 -5.84 -16.11
N GLY A 159 -4.80 -5.40 -15.50
CA GLY A 159 -6.14 -5.96 -15.70
C GLY A 159 -6.94 -5.19 -16.75
N ASP A 160 -6.75 -3.86 -16.83
CA ASP A 160 -7.31 -3.03 -17.90
C ASP A 160 -6.19 -2.58 -18.85
N PRO A 161 -6.11 -3.14 -20.07
CA PRO A 161 -5.05 -2.82 -21.03
C PRO A 161 -5.17 -1.40 -21.62
N THR A 162 -6.21 -0.65 -21.29
CA THR A 162 -6.38 0.73 -21.72
C THR A 162 -5.73 1.76 -20.80
N LEU A 163 -5.16 1.31 -19.67
CA LEU A 163 -4.44 2.18 -18.75
C LEU A 163 -3.15 2.71 -19.41
N SER A 164 -2.96 4.02 -19.35
CA SER A 164 -1.67 4.63 -19.66
C SER A 164 -0.63 4.30 -18.58
N ALA A 165 0.65 4.48 -18.88
CA ALA A 165 1.73 4.29 -17.91
C ALA A 165 1.54 5.12 -16.63
N LYS A 166 1.11 6.37 -16.76
CA LYS A 166 0.84 7.25 -15.61
C LYS A 166 -0.31 6.75 -14.75
N GLU A 167 -1.39 6.30 -15.37
CA GLU A 167 -2.53 5.72 -14.67
C GLU A 167 -2.14 4.42 -13.96
N LEU A 168 -1.33 3.59 -14.60
CA LEU A 168 -0.81 2.36 -14.02
C LEU A 168 0.06 2.64 -12.79
N ILE A 169 1.02 3.56 -12.90
CA ILE A 169 1.93 3.93 -11.81
C ILE A 169 1.19 4.52 -10.61
N GLY A 170 0.18 5.35 -10.85
CA GLY A 170 -0.61 6.00 -9.79
C GLY A 170 -1.80 5.19 -9.27
N ASN A 171 -1.95 3.92 -9.69
CA ASN A 171 -3.11 3.10 -9.33
C ASN A 171 -3.07 2.63 -7.88
N GLU A 172 -4.02 3.08 -7.08
CA GLU A 172 -4.18 2.74 -5.67
C GLU A 172 -4.99 1.45 -5.51
N SER A 173 -4.66 0.63 -4.51
CA SER A 173 -5.35 -0.63 -4.27
C SER A 173 -5.18 -1.12 -2.84
N GLN A 174 -6.29 -1.40 -2.16
CA GLN A 174 -6.30 -1.84 -0.76
C GLN A 174 -5.71 -3.25 -0.55
N GLU A 175 -5.79 -4.11 -1.56
CA GLU A 175 -5.35 -5.49 -1.46
C GLU A 175 -3.90 -5.72 -1.89
N ARG A 176 -3.22 -4.68 -2.38
CA ARG A 176 -1.86 -4.83 -2.92
C ARG A 176 -0.81 -4.38 -1.92
N MET A 177 0.26 -5.15 -1.84
CA MET A 177 1.43 -4.85 -1.01
C MET A 177 2.69 -4.94 -1.86
N GLY A 178 3.59 -3.97 -1.67
CA GLY A 178 4.95 -4.03 -2.19
C GLY A 178 5.92 -4.49 -1.11
N LEU A 179 6.95 -5.21 -1.49
CA LEU A 179 8.01 -5.63 -0.58
C LEU A 179 9.36 -5.74 -1.28
N VAL A 180 10.42 -5.63 -0.48
CA VAL A 180 11.78 -5.98 -0.90
C VAL A 180 12.19 -7.27 -0.22
N ILE A 181 12.81 -8.16 -0.98
CA ILE A 181 13.28 -9.45 -0.50
C ILE A 181 14.62 -9.82 -1.13
N GLY A 182 15.51 -10.43 -0.36
CA GLY A 182 16.78 -10.92 -0.85
C GLY A 182 16.60 -11.93 -1.99
N ARG A 183 17.46 -11.85 -3.01
CA ARG A 183 17.39 -12.73 -4.20
C ARG A 183 17.35 -14.22 -3.83
N LYS A 184 18.05 -14.61 -2.76
CA LYS A 184 18.10 -16.02 -2.29
C LYS A 184 16.74 -16.53 -1.78
N ASP A 185 15.86 -15.64 -1.32
CA ASP A 185 14.61 -16.00 -0.65
C ASP A 185 13.39 -15.88 -1.58
N ILE A 186 13.57 -15.38 -2.81
CA ILE A 186 12.49 -15.17 -3.79
C ILE A 186 11.70 -16.45 -4.09
N GLU A 187 12.37 -17.59 -4.23
CA GLU A 187 11.70 -18.86 -4.50
C GLU A 187 10.90 -19.38 -3.29
N THR A 188 11.29 -19.01 -2.08
CA THR A 188 10.51 -19.31 -0.87
C THR A 188 9.24 -18.48 -0.83
N LEU A 189 9.32 -17.18 -1.08
CA LEU A 189 8.14 -16.32 -1.20
C LEU A 189 7.20 -16.81 -2.29
N LYS A 190 7.73 -17.18 -3.45
CA LYS A 190 6.93 -17.69 -4.57
C LYS A 190 6.14 -18.96 -4.21
N ARG A 191 6.77 -19.90 -3.51
CA ARG A 191 6.08 -21.12 -3.03
C ARG A 191 4.97 -20.78 -2.04
N VAL A 192 5.22 -19.85 -1.11
CA VAL A 192 4.23 -19.41 -0.13
C VAL A 192 3.10 -18.68 -0.84
N ALA A 193 3.39 -17.74 -1.73
CA ALA A 193 2.39 -17.01 -2.50
C ALA A 193 1.50 -17.98 -3.34
N GLN A 194 2.10 -18.97 -4.00
CA GLN A 194 1.35 -19.99 -4.74
C GLN A 194 0.44 -20.83 -3.84
N ARG A 195 0.91 -21.25 -2.66
CA ARG A 195 0.10 -21.98 -1.67
C ARG A 195 -1.13 -21.16 -1.24
N GLU A 196 -0.93 -19.87 -0.99
CA GLU A 196 -2.00 -18.97 -0.56
C GLU A 196 -2.83 -18.42 -1.74
N ARG A 197 -2.50 -18.79 -2.98
CA ARG A 197 -3.12 -18.27 -4.21
C ARG A 197 -3.04 -16.74 -4.31
N SER A 198 -1.99 -16.17 -3.76
CA SER A 198 -1.68 -14.74 -3.91
C SER A 198 -0.88 -14.54 -5.20
N PRO A 199 -1.36 -13.75 -6.15
CA PRO A 199 -0.54 -13.34 -7.28
C PRO A 199 0.73 -12.64 -6.78
N MET A 200 1.85 -12.94 -7.45
CA MET A 200 3.16 -12.40 -7.11
C MET A 200 3.86 -11.96 -8.39
N TYR A 201 4.41 -10.75 -8.36
CA TYR A 201 5.09 -10.14 -9.50
C TYR A 201 6.45 -9.60 -9.06
N SER A 202 7.54 -10.12 -9.62
CA SER A 202 8.88 -9.54 -9.44
C SER A 202 9.05 -8.42 -10.46
N VAL A 203 8.89 -7.18 -10.02
CA VAL A 203 8.73 -6.01 -10.89
C VAL A 203 10.00 -5.18 -11.05
N GLY A 204 11.00 -5.39 -10.19
CA GLY A 204 12.23 -4.61 -10.25
C GLY A 204 13.29 -5.11 -9.30
N GLU A 205 14.34 -4.32 -9.18
CA GLU A 205 15.48 -4.60 -8.31
C GLU A 205 16.03 -3.32 -7.68
N VAL A 206 16.69 -3.49 -6.55
CA VAL A 206 17.43 -2.44 -5.84
C VAL A 206 18.73 -2.18 -6.55
N THR A 207 19.05 -0.91 -6.86
CA THR A 207 20.21 -0.53 -7.67
C THR A 207 21.41 -0.05 -6.86
N GLY A 208 21.19 0.58 -5.72
CA GLY A 208 22.25 1.18 -4.89
C GLY A 208 22.80 2.49 -5.44
N ASP A 209 22.18 3.09 -6.45
CA ASP A 209 22.61 4.35 -7.09
C ASP A 209 21.83 5.58 -6.61
N HIS A 210 20.96 5.40 -5.61
CA HIS A 210 20.06 6.42 -5.04
C HIS A 210 19.11 7.07 -6.07
N ARG A 211 18.79 6.34 -7.14
CA ARG A 211 17.85 6.78 -8.17
C ARG A 211 16.67 5.81 -8.21
N PHE A 212 15.48 6.37 -8.29
CA PHE A 212 14.27 5.58 -8.50
C PHE A 212 13.72 5.87 -9.89
N CYS A 213 13.47 4.83 -10.67
CA CYS A 213 12.91 5.00 -12.00
C CYS A 213 11.98 3.86 -12.41
N PHE A 214 11.01 4.21 -13.25
CA PHE A 214 10.22 3.26 -14.03
C PHE A 214 10.74 3.23 -15.46
N GLU A 215 10.89 2.05 -16.04
CA GLU A 215 11.32 1.86 -17.42
C GLU A 215 10.44 0.84 -18.12
N SER A 216 10.14 1.08 -19.40
CA SER A 216 9.44 0.14 -20.27
C SER A 216 10.25 -0.11 -21.52
N ALA A 217 10.54 -1.38 -21.81
CA ALA A 217 11.16 -1.78 -23.07
C ALA A 217 10.15 -1.77 -24.23
N THR A 218 8.86 -1.91 -23.92
CA THR A 218 7.79 -2.08 -24.89
C THR A 218 7.30 -0.74 -25.46
N THR A 219 7.20 0.28 -24.62
CA THR A 219 6.67 1.59 -25.04
C THR A 219 7.72 2.47 -25.71
N GLY A 220 9.01 2.16 -25.56
CA GLY A 220 10.11 3.01 -26.05
C GLY A 220 10.16 4.39 -25.42
N GLU A 221 9.42 4.60 -24.35
CA GLU A 221 9.42 5.84 -23.57
C GLU A 221 10.71 5.95 -22.76
N LYS A 222 11.15 7.20 -22.55
CA LYS A 222 12.31 7.44 -21.66
C LYS A 222 11.96 7.01 -20.24
N PRO A 223 12.94 6.52 -19.45
CA PRO A 223 12.75 6.27 -18.04
C PRO A 223 12.16 7.50 -17.34
N MET A 224 11.21 7.26 -16.46
CA MET A 224 10.53 8.29 -15.64
C MET A 224 11.09 8.27 -14.23
#